data_d3551688c0384bc6423720f1a1a4e96d
#
_entry.id   d3551688c0384bc6423720f1a1a4e96d
#
_cell.length_a   1.000
_cell.length_b   1.000
_cell.length_c   1.000
_cell.angle_alpha   90.00
_cell.angle_beta   90.00
_cell.angle_gamma   90.00
#
_symmetry.space_group_name_H-M   'P 1'
#
loop_
_entity.id
_entity.type
_entity.pdbx_description
1 polymer ?
#
loop_
_entity_poly.entity_id
_entity_poly.type
_entity_poly.pdbx_seq_one_letter_code
_entity_poly.pdbx_strand_id
1 'polypeptide(L)'
;MYTRNNNICEEFENIIKDLTSNPTVQKMNQFKQHYNTSCYDHCLNVAFYSYIIAKKLGLNYKAVARGAMLHDLFLYDWRNSKKALKLRKFHAFIHPEIALENSLKLFYLTEKEKDIILKHMWPVTIKLPKYPESYIVTFTDKYST
;
A
#
# COMPACT_ATOMS: atom_id res chain seq x y z
N MET A 1 11.68 0.88 -9.54
CA MET A 1 11.94 -0.49 -9.05
C MET A 1 12.76 -0.46 -7.78
N TYR A 2 12.38 -1.25 -6.79
CA TYR A 2 13.13 -1.34 -5.54
C TYR A 2 14.52 -1.93 -5.82
N THR A 3 15.57 -1.17 -5.50
CA THR A 3 16.95 -1.62 -5.68
C THR A 3 17.67 -1.52 -4.34
N ARG A 4 18.38 -2.58 -3.97
CA ARG A 4 19.21 -2.57 -2.76
C ARG A 4 20.35 -1.58 -2.94
N ASN A 5 20.35 -0.56 -2.13
CA ASN A 5 21.49 0.34 -2.09
C ASN A 5 21.60 0.99 -0.71
N ASN A 6 22.62 0.56 0.05
CA ASN A 6 23.14 1.24 1.24
C ASN A 6 22.18 1.35 2.45
N ASN A 7 22.49 2.31 3.31
CA ASN A 7 21.81 2.55 4.60
C ASN A 7 20.33 2.85 4.47
N ILE A 8 19.90 3.45 3.34
CA ILE A 8 18.49 3.78 3.09
C ILE A 8 17.65 2.52 2.96
N CYS A 9 18.16 1.52 2.23
CA CYS A 9 17.45 0.24 2.07
C CYS A 9 17.38 -0.53 3.38
N GLU A 10 18.45 -0.50 4.17
CA GLU A 10 18.48 -1.16 5.46
C GLU A 10 17.47 -0.55 6.42
N GLU A 11 17.42 0.78 6.51
CA GLU A 11 16.45 1.48 7.33
C GLU A 11 15.02 1.14 6.90
N PHE A 12 14.74 1.22 5.59
CA PHE A 12 13.44 0.90 5.04
C PHE A 12 13.03 -0.55 5.36
N GLU A 13 13.91 -1.50 5.12
CA GLU A 13 13.64 -2.91 5.39
C GLU A 13 13.34 -3.15 6.88
N ASN A 14 14.05 -2.47 7.77
CA ASN A 14 13.83 -2.58 9.21
C ASN A 14 12.46 -2.01 9.63
N ILE A 15 12.04 -0.91 9.00
CA ILE A 15 10.74 -0.28 9.30
C ILE A 15 9.58 -1.24 8.99
N ILE A 16 9.67 -1.99 7.90
CA ILE A 16 8.59 -2.87 7.45
C ILE A 16 8.83 -4.35 7.73
N LYS A 17 9.86 -4.69 8.49
CA LYS A 17 10.27 -6.08 8.70
C LYS A 17 9.16 -6.94 9.32
N ASP A 18 8.45 -6.42 10.29
CA ASP A 18 7.33 -7.14 10.91
C ASP A 18 6.18 -7.38 9.92
N LEU A 19 6.02 -6.48 8.94
CA LEU A 19 5.01 -6.62 7.88
C LEU A 19 5.45 -7.67 6.86
N THR A 20 6.67 -7.55 6.35
CA THR A 20 7.16 -8.45 5.30
C THR A 20 7.36 -9.88 5.79
N SER A 21 7.65 -10.07 7.06
CA SER A 21 7.80 -11.42 7.63
C SER A 21 6.46 -12.07 8.00
N ASN A 22 5.35 -11.33 7.93
CA ASN A 22 4.05 -11.87 8.28
C ASN A 22 3.50 -12.77 7.15
N PRO A 23 3.09 -14.01 7.45
CA PRO A 23 2.60 -14.94 6.42
C PRO A 23 1.38 -14.43 5.64
N THR A 24 0.50 -13.69 6.29
CA THR A 24 -0.69 -13.13 5.63
C THR A 24 -0.30 -12.06 4.62
N VAL A 25 0.65 -11.20 4.97
CA VAL A 25 1.18 -10.18 4.04
C VAL A 25 1.84 -10.86 2.84
N GLN A 26 2.59 -11.95 3.07
CA GLN A 26 3.22 -12.72 2.02
C GLN A 26 2.22 -13.33 1.02
N LYS A 27 0.98 -13.55 1.43
CA LYS A 27 -0.06 -14.05 0.53
C LYS A 27 -0.33 -13.10 -0.64
N MET A 28 0.01 -11.82 -0.52
CA MET A 28 -0.12 -10.87 -1.64
C MET A 28 0.72 -11.27 -2.85
N ASN A 29 1.73 -12.13 -2.69
CA ASN A 29 2.49 -12.67 -3.81
C ASN A 29 1.66 -13.55 -4.75
N GLN A 30 0.54 -14.07 -4.27
CA GLN A 30 -0.35 -14.93 -5.05
C GLN A 30 -1.29 -14.17 -5.98
N PHE A 31 -1.39 -12.85 -5.81
CA PHE A 31 -2.34 -12.02 -6.56
C PHE A 31 -1.58 -11.05 -7.45
N LYS A 32 -1.89 -11.06 -8.75
CA LYS A 32 -1.27 -10.14 -9.71
C LYS A 32 -2.00 -8.81 -9.70
N GLN A 33 -1.24 -7.73 -9.68
CA GLN A 33 -1.75 -6.36 -9.67
C GLN A 33 -1.75 -5.77 -11.08
N HIS A 34 -0.59 -5.77 -11.74
CA HIS A 34 -0.41 -5.23 -13.08
C HIS A 34 0.52 -6.15 -13.86
N TYR A 35 0.08 -6.67 -15.01
CA TYR A 35 0.86 -7.57 -15.85
C TYR A 35 1.43 -8.74 -15.03
N ASN A 36 2.75 -8.79 -14.87
CA ASN A 36 3.44 -9.84 -14.12
C ASN A 36 3.81 -9.44 -12.69
N THR A 37 3.45 -8.23 -12.27
CA THR A 37 3.77 -7.74 -10.93
C THR A 37 2.75 -8.24 -9.92
N SER A 38 3.23 -8.87 -8.85
CA SER A 38 2.34 -9.29 -7.76
C SER A 38 1.86 -8.09 -6.95
N CYS A 39 0.77 -8.27 -6.23
CA CYS A 39 0.27 -7.27 -5.29
C CYS A 39 1.33 -6.93 -4.23
N TYR A 40 2.08 -7.94 -3.76
CA TYR A 40 3.18 -7.74 -2.82
C TYR A 40 4.27 -6.84 -3.41
N ASP A 41 4.73 -7.12 -4.63
CA ASP A 41 5.78 -6.32 -5.27
C ASP A 41 5.31 -4.89 -5.53
N HIS A 42 4.05 -4.72 -5.92
CA HIS A 42 3.45 -3.39 -6.11
C HIS A 42 3.48 -2.61 -4.79
N CYS A 43 3.01 -3.20 -3.71
CA CYS A 43 3.02 -2.56 -2.40
C CYS A 43 4.45 -2.21 -1.95
N LEU A 44 5.40 -3.11 -2.17
CA LEU A 44 6.80 -2.88 -1.82
C LEU A 44 7.38 -1.71 -2.60
N ASN A 45 7.10 -1.63 -3.90
CA ASN A 45 7.56 -0.52 -4.74
C ASN A 45 6.95 0.81 -4.30
N VAL A 46 5.64 0.85 -4.07
CA VAL A 46 4.97 2.06 -3.60
C VAL A 46 5.51 2.50 -2.25
N ALA A 47 5.72 1.54 -1.34
CA ALA A 47 6.26 1.83 -0.01
C ALA A 47 7.66 2.43 -0.09
N PHE A 48 8.53 1.87 -0.91
CA PHE A 48 9.92 2.34 -1.03
C PHE A 48 9.99 3.75 -1.60
N TYR A 49 9.32 4.01 -2.71
CA TYR A 49 9.37 5.32 -3.34
C TYR A 49 8.69 6.38 -2.48
N SER A 50 7.57 6.06 -1.86
CA SER A 50 6.88 6.97 -0.94
C SER A 50 7.75 7.28 0.28
N TYR A 51 8.44 6.29 0.81
CA TYR A 51 9.38 6.45 1.93
C TYR A 51 10.50 7.44 1.58
N ILE A 52 11.10 7.30 0.40
CA ILE A 52 12.16 8.20 -0.06
C ILE A 52 11.64 9.65 -0.14
N ILE A 53 10.47 9.83 -0.74
CA ILE A 53 9.87 11.16 -0.89
C ILE A 53 9.58 11.78 0.48
N ALA A 54 8.95 11.02 1.36
CA ALA A 54 8.60 11.50 2.70
C ALA A 54 9.84 11.85 3.51
N LYS A 55 10.90 11.06 3.40
CA LYS A 55 12.16 11.33 4.08
C LYS A 55 12.81 12.63 3.60
N LYS A 56 12.80 12.87 2.30
CA LYS A 56 13.33 14.11 1.72
C LYS A 56 12.52 15.33 2.15
N LEU A 57 11.22 15.18 2.35
CA LEU A 57 10.33 16.29 2.75
C LEU A 57 10.26 16.48 4.26
N GLY A 58 10.96 15.66 5.04
CA GLY A 58 10.94 15.77 6.51
C GLY A 58 9.63 15.33 7.15
N LEU A 59 8.86 14.48 6.47
CA LEU A 59 7.59 13.96 6.96
C LEU A 59 7.77 12.63 7.69
N ASN A 60 6.66 12.06 8.16
CA ASN A 60 6.70 10.79 8.90
C ASN A 60 6.91 9.63 7.93
N TYR A 61 8.16 9.39 7.55
CA TYR A 61 8.52 8.36 6.57
C TYR A 61 8.26 6.94 7.09
N LYS A 62 8.25 6.73 8.40
CA LYS A 62 7.93 5.42 8.98
C LYS A 62 6.46 5.07 8.75
N ALA A 63 5.56 6.00 9.03
CA ALA A 63 4.13 5.82 8.76
C ALA A 63 3.87 5.62 7.26
N VAL A 64 4.58 6.36 6.43
CA VAL A 64 4.45 6.25 4.96
C VAL A 64 4.87 4.86 4.49
N ALA A 65 6.02 4.37 4.93
CA ALA A 65 6.50 3.04 4.52
C ALA A 65 5.52 1.93 4.94
N ARG A 66 5.05 1.99 6.18
CA ARG A 66 4.16 0.97 6.73
C ARG A 66 2.77 1.03 6.11
N GLY A 67 2.19 2.22 6.02
CA GLY A 67 0.88 2.40 5.40
C GLY A 67 0.88 2.00 3.93
N ALA A 68 1.90 2.39 3.20
CA ALA A 68 2.03 2.04 1.78
C ALA A 68 2.19 0.53 1.58
N MET A 69 2.97 -0.14 2.44
CA MET A 69 3.14 -1.60 2.32
C MET A 69 1.82 -2.35 2.50
N LEU A 70 0.90 -1.80 3.29
CA LEU A 70 -0.38 -2.43 3.62
C LEU A 70 -1.55 -1.92 2.79
N HIS A 71 -1.33 -0.92 1.91
CA HIS A 71 -2.46 -0.22 1.28
C HIS A 71 -3.34 -1.11 0.40
N ASP A 72 -2.81 -2.17 -0.14
CA ASP A 72 -3.53 -3.12 -0.98
C ASP A 72 -3.63 -4.52 -0.35
N LEU A 73 -3.67 -4.60 0.98
CA LEU A 73 -3.78 -5.90 1.66
C LEU A 73 -5.22 -6.44 1.57
N PHE A 74 -5.64 -6.69 0.36
CA PHE A 74 -6.82 -7.51 0.06
C PHE A 74 -6.36 -8.88 -0.43
N LEU A 75 -7.08 -9.92 -0.07
CA LEU A 75 -6.66 -11.30 -0.29
C LEU A 75 -7.63 -12.03 -1.22
N TYR A 76 -7.95 -11.40 -2.36
CA TYR A 76 -8.80 -11.98 -3.40
C TYR A 76 -8.34 -11.50 -4.77
N ASP A 77 -8.64 -12.29 -5.79
CA ASP A 77 -8.30 -11.95 -7.18
C ASP A 77 -9.48 -11.20 -7.82
N TRP A 78 -9.33 -9.88 -7.96
CA TRP A 78 -10.34 -9.02 -8.56
C TRP A 78 -10.30 -9.01 -10.09
N ARG A 79 -9.25 -9.62 -10.69
CA ARG A 79 -9.02 -9.55 -12.13
C ARG A 79 -9.69 -10.67 -12.91
N ASN A 80 -9.97 -11.80 -12.27
CA ASN A 80 -10.44 -13.04 -12.92
C ASN A 80 -11.95 -13.17 -12.97
N SER A 81 -12.69 -12.09 -12.80
CA SER A 81 -14.14 -12.17 -12.80
C SER A 81 -14.71 -11.91 -14.19
N LYS A 82 -15.63 -12.79 -14.61
CA LYS A 82 -16.41 -12.59 -15.85
C LYS A 82 -17.38 -11.39 -15.76
N LYS A 83 -17.67 -10.91 -14.55
CA LYS A 83 -18.48 -9.71 -14.29
C LYS A 83 -17.58 -8.47 -14.16
N ALA A 84 -16.56 -8.40 -15.00
CA ALA A 84 -15.37 -7.60 -14.77
C ALA A 84 -15.61 -6.10 -14.51
N LEU A 85 -16.57 -5.45 -15.19
CA LEU A 85 -16.69 -4.00 -15.08
C LEU A 85 -17.34 -3.57 -13.76
N LYS A 86 -18.43 -4.22 -13.34
CA LYS A 86 -19.09 -3.95 -12.07
C LYS A 86 -18.18 -4.28 -10.89
N LEU A 87 -17.46 -5.39 -10.96
CA LEU A 87 -16.58 -5.83 -9.89
C LEU A 87 -15.33 -4.97 -9.78
N ARG A 88 -14.81 -4.44 -10.88
CA ARG A 88 -13.68 -3.49 -10.85
C ARG A 88 -14.07 -2.19 -10.16
N LYS A 89 -15.26 -1.64 -10.47
CA LYS A 89 -15.76 -0.45 -9.79
C LYS A 89 -15.99 -0.71 -8.32
N PHE A 90 -16.63 -1.83 -7.99
CA PHE A 90 -16.86 -2.24 -6.62
C PHE A 90 -15.55 -2.43 -5.85
N HIS A 91 -14.58 -3.11 -6.46
CA HIS A 91 -13.24 -3.28 -5.89
C HIS A 91 -12.57 -1.94 -5.61
N ALA A 92 -12.62 -1.01 -6.58
CA ALA A 92 -12.00 0.30 -6.42
C ALA A 92 -12.56 1.06 -5.21
N PHE A 93 -13.85 0.90 -4.91
CA PHE A 93 -14.48 1.57 -3.78
C PHE A 93 -14.23 0.89 -2.45
N ILE A 94 -14.19 -0.44 -2.41
CA ILE A 94 -14.16 -1.17 -1.13
C ILE A 94 -12.79 -1.72 -0.74
N HIS A 95 -11.86 -1.88 -1.69
CA HIS A 95 -10.59 -2.51 -1.33
C HIS A 95 -9.79 -1.72 -0.29
N PRO A 96 -9.85 -0.37 -0.22
CA PRO A 96 -9.16 0.33 0.87
C PRO A 96 -9.71 -0.04 2.24
N GLU A 97 -11.02 -0.20 2.36
CA GLU A 97 -11.64 -0.59 3.62
C GLU A 97 -11.28 -2.03 4.01
N ILE A 98 -11.26 -2.92 3.02
CA ILE A 98 -10.84 -4.32 3.24
C ILE A 98 -9.37 -4.37 3.65
N ALA A 99 -8.50 -3.61 2.97
CA ALA A 99 -7.08 -3.56 3.31
C ALA A 99 -6.87 -3.03 4.74
N LEU A 100 -7.60 -2.00 5.13
CA LEU A 100 -7.53 -1.46 6.48
C LEU A 100 -8.00 -2.49 7.50
N GLU A 101 -9.13 -3.14 7.27
CA GLU A 101 -9.68 -4.16 8.16
C GLU A 101 -8.70 -5.33 8.33
N ASN A 102 -8.15 -5.84 7.23
CA ASN A 102 -7.17 -6.92 7.28
C ASN A 102 -5.91 -6.50 8.04
N SER A 103 -5.45 -5.28 7.83
CA SER A 103 -4.26 -4.75 8.50
C SER A 103 -4.47 -4.61 9.99
N LEU A 104 -5.65 -4.13 10.42
CA LEU A 104 -5.98 -3.95 11.82
C LEU A 104 -6.10 -5.28 12.57
N LYS A 105 -6.44 -6.36 11.89
CA LYS A 105 -6.47 -7.71 12.49
C LYS A 105 -5.08 -8.22 12.83
N LEU A 106 -4.05 -7.72 12.14
CA LEU A 106 -2.69 -8.25 12.23
C LEU A 106 -1.73 -7.34 12.98
N PHE A 107 -1.95 -6.02 12.92
CA PHE A 107 -0.98 -5.03 13.39
C PHE A 107 -1.65 -3.90 14.15
N TYR A 108 -0.89 -3.29 15.05
CA TYR A 108 -1.24 -1.98 15.59
C TYR A 108 -0.86 -0.91 14.57
N LEU A 109 -1.81 -0.02 14.24
CA LEU A 109 -1.59 1.03 13.24
C LEU A 109 -1.80 2.40 13.88
N THR A 110 -0.93 3.35 13.51
CA THR A 110 -1.10 4.76 13.87
C THR A 110 -2.22 5.38 13.05
N GLU A 111 -2.69 6.55 13.48
CA GLU A 111 -3.74 7.28 12.74
C GLU A 111 -3.30 7.64 11.33
N LYS A 112 -2.02 8.01 11.13
CA LYS A 112 -1.48 8.29 9.80
C LYS A 112 -1.48 7.04 8.91
N GLU A 113 -1.06 5.90 9.47
CA GLU A 113 -1.06 4.63 8.73
C GLU A 113 -2.46 4.23 8.30
N LYS A 114 -3.45 4.37 9.19
CA LYS A 114 -4.85 4.10 8.86
C LYS A 114 -5.36 5.01 7.74
N ASP A 115 -5.06 6.29 7.82
CA ASP A 115 -5.48 7.27 6.82
C ASP A 115 -4.86 6.96 5.45
N ILE A 116 -3.59 6.61 5.42
CA ILE A 116 -2.89 6.21 4.19
C ILE A 116 -3.61 5.06 3.51
N ILE A 117 -3.90 4.00 4.25
CA ILE A 117 -4.56 2.81 3.71
C ILE A 117 -5.98 3.14 3.24
N LEU A 118 -6.75 3.82 4.06
CA LEU A 118 -8.17 4.08 3.79
C LEU A 118 -8.38 5.06 2.63
N LYS A 119 -7.49 6.02 2.45
CA LYS A 119 -7.69 7.15 1.53
C LYS A 119 -6.87 7.07 0.24
N HIS A 120 -6.15 5.96 0.00
CA HIS A 120 -5.22 5.92 -1.13
C HIS A 120 -5.89 5.97 -2.50
N MET A 121 -7.18 5.72 -2.59
CA MET A 121 -7.91 5.76 -3.87
C MET A 121 -8.48 7.13 -4.20
N TRP A 122 -8.30 8.14 -3.33
CA TRP A 122 -8.73 9.49 -3.66
C TRP A 122 -8.07 9.95 -4.98
N PRO A 123 -8.74 10.63 -5.90
CA PRO A 123 -10.12 11.12 -5.82
C PRO A 123 -11.19 10.16 -6.37
N VAL A 124 -10.84 8.91 -6.71
CA VAL A 124 -11.84 7.90 -7.15
C VAL A 124 -12.86 7.68 -6.04
N THR A 125 -12.39 7.50 -4.81
CA THR A 125 -13.24 7.61 -3.64
C THR A 125 -13.23 9.08 -3.18
N ILE A 126 -14.34 9.55 -2.68
CA ILE A 126 -14.50 10.98 -2.28
C ILE A 126 -13.87 11.27 -0.91
N LYS A 127 -13.35 10.27 -0.21
CA LYS A 127 -12.71 10.44 1.09
C LYS A 127 -11.38 11.15 0.92
N LEU A 128 -11.32 12.40 1.35
CA LEU A 128 -10.14 13.24 1.23
C LEU A 128 -9.04 12.79 2.21
N PRO A 129 -7.80 12.61 1.74
CA PRO A 129 -6.68 12.32 2.65
C PRO A 129 -6.51 13.42 3.69
N LYS A 130 -6.23 13.03 4.92
CA LYS A 130 -6.11 13.95 6.05
C LYS A 130 -4.69 14.47 6.24
N TYR A 131 -3.68 13.66 5.88
CA TYR A 131 -2.28 13.95 6.15
C TYR A 131 -1.48 14.11 4.87
N PRO A 132 -0.42 14.96 4.84
CA PRO A 132 0.44 15.04 3.66
C PRO A 132 1.07 13.70 3.29
N GLU A 133 1.36 12.85 4.28
CA GLU A 133 1.86 11.50 4.05
C GLU A 133 0.91 10.67 3.20
N SER A 134 -0.39 10.82 3.41
CA SER A 134 -1.41 10.10 2.63
C SER A 134 -1.41 10.52 1.17
N TYR A 135 -1.20 11.81 0.89
CA TYR A 135 -1.10 12.30 -0.49
C TYR A 135 0.10 11.72 -1.22
N ILE A 136 1.22 11.58 -0.52
CA ILE A 136 2.43 10.98 -1.11
C ILE A 136 2.12 9.57 -1.61
N VAL A 137 1.53 8.74 -0.77
CA VAL A 137 1.21 7.35 -1.13
C VAL A 137 0.17 7.30 -2.24
N THR A 138 -0.86 8.14 -2.17
CA THR A 138 -1.90 8.21 -3.20
C THR A 138 -1.30 8.49 -4.58
N PHE A 139 -0.42 9.47 -4.68
CA PHE A 139 0.21 9.80 -5.96
C PHE A 139 1.23 8.76 -6.40
N THR A 140 2.05 8.25 -5.48
CA THR A 140 3.04 7.22 -5.79
C THR A 140 2.36 5.95 -6.31
N ASP A 141 1.26 5.56 -5.70
CA ASP A 141 0.47 4.41 -6.14
C ASP A 141 0.02 4.57 -7.60
N LYS A 142 -0.49 5.73 -7.96
CA LYS A 142 -0.95 5.99 -9.33
C LYS A 142 0.19 5.95 -10.33
N TYR A 143 1.34 6.48 -9.98
CA TYR A 143 2.50 6.50 -10.88
C TYR A 143 3.24 5.16 -10.95
N SER A 144 2.98 4.24 -10.04
CA SER A 144 3.59 2.90 -10.03
C SER A 144 2.78 1.85 -10.79
N THR A 145 1.73 2.28 -11.45
CA THR A 145 0.88 1.38 -12.25
C THR A 145 1.25 1.37 -13.73
#